data_04ddcc2aa27c6e7dba2a88289a749a26
#
_entry.id   04ddcc2aa27c6e7dba2a88289a749a26
#
_cell.length_a   1.000
_cell.length_b   1.000
_cell.length_c   1.000
_cell.angle_alpha   90.00
_cell.angle_beta   90.00
_cell.angle_gamma   90.00
#
_symmetry.space_group_name_H-M   'P 1'
#
loop_
_entity.id
_entity.type
_entity.pdbx_description
1 polymer ?
#
loop_
_entity_poly.entity_id
_entity_poly.type
_entity_poly.pdbx_seq_one_letter_code
_entity_poly.pdbx_strand_id
1 'polypeptide(L)'
;MKSIRLISYIFVVAAVLSLAGCRSSRKVVRGNESASTTVGGLDRSRPDTRKMQGDDKKLVDEALTWLGTPYRYGGSDYNGTDCSGLTMEVYRKALGIKIPRSSREQQQFCKSISKGALMIGDLVFFSTGRDKNRVSHVGMYVGDGKIVHASGSKGVIISNMSERYYTSTYHSSGHVGRSSDKHRNKNKKNEIPQQQVSPSVEPDNNQSAPAPQRLETDPLRFNLNQEVEARIDSIYSSFLD
;
A
#
# COMPACT_ATOMS: atom_id res chain seq x y z
N MET A 1 31.01 1.04 -73.07
CA MET A 1 31.19 0.94 -71.57
C MET A 1 30.66 2.14 -70.79
N LYS A 2 30.42 3.33 -71.34
CA LYS A 2 29.90 4.51 -70.64
C LYS A 2 28.38 4.44 -70.36
N SER A 3 27.59 3.83 -71.27
CA SER A 3 26.12 3.74 -71.13
C SER A 3 25.62 2.82 -70.01
N ILE A 4 26.35 1.74 -69.71
CA ILE A 4 25.98 0.79 -68.62
C ILE A 4 26.14 1.42 -67.22
N ARG A 5 27.11 2.32 -67.06
CA ARG A 5 27.33 3.02 -65.78
C ARG A 5 26.23 4.05 -65.50
N LEU A 6 25.71 4.68 -66.55
CA LEU A 6 24.64 5.68 -66.41
C LEU A 6 23.32 5.03 -65.99
N ILE A 7 22.99 3.85 -66.51
CA ILE A 7 21.77 3.10 -66.19
C ILE A 7 21.82 2.60 -64.72
N SER A 8 22.99 2.15 -64.27
CA SER A 8 23.17 1.72 -62.87
C SER A 8 23.00 2.86 -61.87
N TYR A 9 23.40 4.08 -62.22
CA TYR A 9 23.24 5.26 -61.38
C TYR A 9 21.78 5.70 -61.27
N ILE A 10 21.00 5.60 -62.37
CA ILE A 10 19.57 5.92 -62.37
C ILE A 10 18.77 4.96 -61.45
N PHE A 11 19.10 3.66 -61.45
CA PHE A 11 18.44 2.71 -60.57
C PHE A 11 18.78 2.93 -59.06
N VAL A 12 19.97 3.34 -58.73
CA VAL A 12 20.37 3.65 -57.35
C VAL A 12 19.69 4.92 -56.85
N VAL A 13 19.56 5.97 -57.72
CA VAL A 13 18.88 7.23 -57.35
C VAL A 13 17.37 7.00 -57.20
N ALA A 14 16.73 6.17 -58.02
CA ALA A 14 15.33 5.82 -57.91
C ALA A 14 15.01 5.01 -56.64
N ALA A 15 15.91 4.14 -56.18
CA ALA A 15 15.76 3.37 -54.96
C ALA A 15 15.86 4.23 -53.71
N VAL A 16 16.64 5.33 -53.72
CA VAL A 16 16.77 6.26 -52.59
C VAL A 16 15.57 7.20 -52.44
N LEU A 17 14.88 7.53 -53.52
CA LEU A 17 13.72 8.43 -53.52
C LEU A 17 12.41 7.75 -53.07
N SER A 18 12.36 6.41 -52.99
CA SER A 18 11.17 5.67 -52.57
C SER A 18 11.05 5.49 -51.04
N LEU A 19 12.00 5.96 -50.25
CA LEU A 19 11.98 5.90 -48.78
C LEU A 19 11.44 7.15 -48.08
N ALA A 20 11.02 8.16 -48.81
CA ALA A 20 10.49 9.40 -48.25
C ALA A 20 8.98 9.51 -48.46
N GLY A 21 8.19 8.72 -47.72
CA GLY A 21 6.73 8.87 -47.89
C GLY A 21 5.89 7.97 -47.02
N CYS A 22 6.02 8.09 -45.69
CA CYS A 22 4.90 7.79 -44.77
C CYS A 22 5.03 8.61 -43.49
N ARG A 23 4.77 9.91 -43.64
CA ARG A 23 4.44 10.74 -42.48
C ARG A 23 2.95 10.53 -42.20
N SER A 24 2.64 9.52 -41.40
CA SER A 24 1.34 9.37 -40.75
C SER A 24 1.16 10.52 -39.78
N SER A 25 0.39 11.52 -40.19
CA SER A 25 -0.09 12.61 -39.32
C SER A 25 -1.01 12.00 -38.27
N ARG A 26 -0.46 11.63 -37.11
CA ARG A 26 -1.29 11.39 -35.91
C ARG A 26 -1.88 12.73 -35.50
N LYS A 27 -3.16 12.93 -35.83
CA LYS A 27 -3.97 13.96 -35.16
C LYS A 27 -3.85 13.74 -33.65
N VAL A 28 -3.19 14.68 -32.97
CA VAL A 28 -3.26 14.80 -31.52
C VAL A 28 -4.67 15.29 -31.21
N VAL A 29 -5.56 14.35 -30.94
CA VAL A 29 -6.83 14.65 -30.30
C VAL A 29 -6.45 14.96 -28.84
N ARG A 30 -6.48 16.23 -28.48
CA ARG A 30 -6.53 16.65 -27.08
C ARG A 30 -7.90 16.25 -26.55
N GLY A 31 -8.05 15.00 -26.21
CA GLY A 31 -9.11 14.47 -25.36
C GLY A 31 -8.61 14.50 -23.94
N ASN A 32 -9.25 15.33 -23.12
CA ASN A 32 -9.10 15.36 -21.68
C ASN A 32 -9.84 14.12 -21.15
N GLU A 33 -9.20 12.96 -21.23
CA GLU A 33 -9.71 11.72 -20.64
C GLU A 33 -8.65 11.21 -19.67
N SER A 34 -9.01 11.27 -18.40
CA SER A 34 -8.37 10.52 -17.33
C SER A 34 -8.50 9.03 -17.66
N ALA A 35 -7.61 8.52 -18.52
CA ALA A 35 -7.54 7.09 -18.80
C ALA A 35 -7.05 6.38 -17.53
N SER A 36 -8.00 5.93 -16.71
CA SER A 36 -7.79 4.90 -15.72
C SER A 36 -7.31 3.65 -16.45
N THR A 37 -5.99 3.44 -16.46
CA THR A 37 -5.42 2.24 -17.08
C THR A 37 -5.62 1.08 -16.11
N THR A 38 -6.73 0.39 -16.24
CA THR A 38 -7.02 -0.87 -15.56
C THR A 38 -6.20 -1.98 -16.23
N VAL A 39 -5.04 -2.28 -15.71
CA VAL A 39 -4.26 -3.45 -16.13
C VAL A 39 -4.38 -4.50 -15.02
N GLY A 40 -5.11 -5.57 -15.28
CA GLY A 40 -5.17 -6.74 -14.41
C GLY A 40 -5.91 -6.52 -13.08
N GLY A 41 -6.99 -5.70 -13.04
CA GLY A 41 -7.82 -5.53 -11.83
C GLY A 41 -7.20 -4.67 -10.72
N LEU A 42 -6.05 -4.08 -10.94
CA LEU A 42 -5.39 -3.18 -9.98
C LEU A 42 -5.72 -1.72 -10.34
N ASP A 43 -6.44 -1.05 -9.46
CA ASP A 43 -6.61 0.40 -9.58
C ASP A 43 -5.29 1.08 -9.19
N ARG A 44 -4.57 1.58 -10.22
CA ARG A 44 -3.29 2.27 -10.08
C ARG A 44 -3.44 3.79 -10.10
N SER A 45 -4.66 4.32 -10.06
CA SER A 45 -4.83 5.77 -10.03
C SER A 45 -4.26 6.33 -8.73
N ARG A 46 -3.39 7.33 -8.85
CA ARG A 46 -2.84 8.03 -7.69
C ARG A 46 -3.96 8.77 -6.94
N PRO A 47 -3.97 8.79 -5.59
CA PRO A 47 -4.87 9.63 -4.84
C PRO A 47 -4.63 11.12 -5.17
N ASP A 48 -5.71 11.90 -5.20
CA ASP A 48 -5.61 13.35 -5.40
C ASP A 48 -5.18 14.05 -4.11
N THR A 49 -3.89 14.33 -3.99
CA THR A 49 -3.32 14.97 -2.80
C THR A 49 -3.55 16.48 -2.73
N ARG A 50 -4.09 17.11 -3.79
CA ARG A 50 -4.31 18.58 -3.82
C ARG A 50 -5.33 19.06 -2.80
N LYS A 51 -6.29 18.20 -2.45
CA LYS A 51 -7.34 18.48 -1.45
C LYS A 51 -6.94 18.04 -0.04
N MET A 52 -5.83 17.35 0.11
CA MET A 52 -5.34 16.89 1.41
C MET A 52 -4.53 17.98 2.10
N GLN A 53 -4.56 17.99 3.42
CA GLN A 53 -3.83 18.98 4.24
C GLN A 53 -3.18 18.31 5.46
N GLY A 54 -2.26 19.01 6.10
CA GLY A 54 -1.64 18.57 7.35
C GLY A 54 -0.92 17.24 7.25
N ASP A 55 -1.11 16.39 8.25
CA ASP A 55 -0.44 15.09 8.36
C ASP A 55 -0.89 14.11 7.30
N ASP A 56 -2.17 14.16 6.88
CA ASP A 56 -2.72 13.30 5.84
C ASP A 56 -1.98 13.51 4.51
N LYS A 57 -1.77 14.78 4.13
CA LYS A 57 -1.01 15.13 2.92
C LYS A 57 0.45 14.66 3.00
N LYS A 58 1.12 14.91 4.12
CA LYS A 58 2.53 14.50 4.31
C LYS A 58 2.70 12.99 4.18
N LEU A 59 1.80 12.21 4.80
CA LEU A 59 1.84 10.73 4.74
C LEU A 59 1.63 10.22 3.32
N VAL A 60 0.64 10.76 2.60
CA VAL A 60 0.37 10.30 1.24
C VAL A 60 1.47 10.73 0.28
N ASP A 61 1.91 11.98 0.34
CA ASP A 61 3.01 12.47 -0.50
C ASP A 61 4.28 11.62 -0.29
N GLU A 62 4.66 11.32 0.96
CA GLU A 62 5.81 10.46 1.25
C GLU A 62 5.57 9.03 0.71
N ALA A 63 4.41 8.43 0.95
CA ALA A 63 4.12 7.07 0.47
C ALA A 63 4.19 6.97 -1.06
N LEU A 64 3.77 8.01 -1.78
CA LEU A 64 3.83 8.05 -3.24
C LEU A 64 5.26 8.13 -3.79
N THR A 65 6.24 8.61 -3.01
CA THR A 65 7.65 8.58 -3.42
C THR A 65 8.23 7.17 -3.50
N TRP A 66 7.60 6.21 -2.80
CA TRP A 66 8.04 4.81 -2.77
C TRP A 66 7.50 3.96 -3.91
N LEU A 67 6.56 4.48 -4.72
CA LEU A 67 5.96 3.70 -5.80
C LEU A 67 7.01 3.16 -6.77
N GLY A 68 6.94 1.85 -7.05
CA GLY A 68 7.89 1.14 -7.90
C GLY A 68 9.15 0.64 -7.17
N THR A 69 9.35 0.96 -5.88
CA THR A 69 10.44 0.37 -5.08
C THR A 69 10.27 -1.15 -5.07
N PRO A 70 11.32 -1.93 -5.37
CA PRO A 70 11.26 -3.38 -5.38
C PRO A 70 10.89 -3.97 -4.00
N TYR A 71 10.21 -5.12 -4.00
CA TYR A 71 10.01 -5.88 -2.77
C TYR A 71 11.34 -6.50 -2.32
N ARG A 72 11.67 -6.33 -1.05
CA ARG A 72 12.80 -7.01 -0.41
C ARG A 72 12.43 -7.31 1.04
N TYR A 73 12.36 -8.61 1.37
CA TYR A 73 12.10 -9.03 2.75
C TYR A 73 13.15 -8.45 3.71
N GLY A 74 12.71 -7.90 4.83
CA GLY A 74 13.57 -7.19 5.78
C GLY A 74 14.07 -5.83 5.32
N GLY A 75 13.75 -5.40 4.08
CA GLY A 75 14.17 -4.11 3.53
C GLY A 75 13.36 -2.94 4.08
N SER A 76 13.98 -1.73 4.06
CA SER A 76 13.36 -0.48 4.51
C SER A 76 13.97 0.75 3.82
N ASP A 77 14.43 0.59 2.58
CA ASP A 77 14.99 1.67 1.77
C ASP A 77 14.48 1.62 0.32
N TYR A 78 14.88 2.60 -0.52
CA TYR A 78 14.45 2.68 -1.91
C TYR A 78 15.09 1.63 -2.83
N ASN A 79 16.13 0.89 -2.38
CA ASN A 79 16.69 -0.26 -3.10
C ASN A 79 15.87 -1.54 -2.88
N GLY A 80 14.97 -1.51 -1.89
CA GLY A 80 14.03 -2.58 -1.61
C GLY A 80 13.41 -2.47 -0.23
N THR A 81 12.10 -2.69 -0.16
CA THR A 81 11.34 -2.63 1.10
C THR A 81 10.34 -3.77 1.20
N ASP A 82 10.03 -4.21 2.42
CA ASP A 82 8.86 -5.04 2.69
C ASP A 82 7.66 -4.20 3.13
N CYS A 83 6.53 -4.84 3.38
CA CYS A 83 5.27 -4.16 3.71
C CYS A 83 5.36 -3.30 4.98
N SER A 84 5.96 -3.82 6.04
CA SER A 84 6.09 -3.14 7.32
C SER A 84 7.27 -2.16 7.35
N GLY A 85 8.34 -2.43 6.58
CA GLY A 85 9.43 -1.49 6.36
C GLY A 85 8.95 -0.23 5.65
N LEU A 86 8.12 -0.38 4.63
CA LEU A 86 7.49 0.74 3.93
C LEU A 86 6.68 1.63 4.88
N THR A 87 5.73 1.05 5.62
CA THR A 87 4.89 1.84 6.53
C THR A 87 5.69 2.51 7.63
N MET A 88 6.70 1.81 8.18
CA MET A 88 7.61 2.35 9.19
C MET A 88 8.36 3.59 8.66
N GLU A 89 8.93 3.51 7.47
CA GLU A 89 9.70 4.60 6.89
C GLU A 89 8.82 5.77 6.47
N VAL A 90 7.63 5.51 5.94
CA VAL A 90 6.65 6.57 5.61
C VAL A 90 6.30 7.37 6.86
N TYR A 91 5.95 6.73 7.97
CA TYR A 91 5.64 7.42 9.21
C TYR A 91 6.83 8.17 9.79
N ARG A 92 8.02 7.56 9.74
CA ARG A 92 9.25 8.18 10.23
C ARG A 92 9.61 9.43 9.44
N LYS A 93 9.56 9.38 8.10
CA LYS A 93 9.96 10.49 7.23
C LYS A 93 8.90 11.59 7.18
N ALA A 94 7.62 11.24 7.07
CA ALA A 94 6.54 12.21 6.94
C ALA A 94 6.25 12.97 8.25
N LEU A 95 6.28 12.27 9.39
CA LEU A 95 5.80 12.79 10.67
C LEU A 95 6.80 12.67 11.83
N GLY A 96 7.97 12.05 11.64
CA GLY A 96 8.92 11.75 12.72
C GLY A 96 8.41 10.67 13.70
N ILE A 97 7.33 9.96 13.38
CA ILE A 97 6.73 8.95 14.24
C ILE A 97 7.43 7.61 13.99
N LYS A 98 7.96 7.01 15.06
CA LYS A 98 8.55 5.66 15.02
C LYS A 98 7.47 4.64 15.34
N ILE A 99 7.19 3.74 14.39
CA ILE A 99 6.32 2.59 14.58
C ILE A 99 7.16 1.29 14.52
N PRO A 100 6.67 0.16 15.07
CA PRO A 100 7.43 -1.09 15.10
C PRO A 100 7.81 -1.61 13.72
N ARG A 101 8.83 -2.50 13.68
CA ARG A 101 9.37 -3.01 12.41
C ARG A 101 8.46 -4.05 11.74
N SER A 102 7.81 -4.92 12.49
CA SER A 102 6.98 -5.99 11.91
C SER A 102 5.51 -5.62 11.83
N SER A 103 4.80 -6.16 10.82
CA SER A 103 3.37 -5.90 10.63
C SER A 103 2.52 -6.32 11.83
N ARG A 104 2.90 -7.39 12.55
CA ARG A 104 2.22 -7.83 13.76
C ARG A 104 2.39 -6.84 14.91
N GLU A 105 3.61 -6.38 15.14
CA GLU A 105 3.87 -5.39 16.18
C GLU A 105 3.22 -4.05 15.85
N GLN A 106 3.17 -3.67 14.56
CA GLN A 106 2.43 -2.49 14.10
C GLN A 106 0.94 -2.60 14.41
N GLN A 107 0.34 -3.79 14.21
CA GLN A 107 -1.05 -4.03 14.58
C GLN A 107 -1.28 -3.83 16.09
N GLN A 108 -0.40 -4.37 16.92
CA GLN A 108 -0.49 -4.24 18.37
C GLN A 108 -0.25 -2.80 18.86
N PHE A 109 0.61 -2.08 18.16
CA PHE A 109 0.94 -0.67 18.44
C PHE A 109 -0.23 0.28 18.14
N CYS A 110 -1.03 -0.02 17.12
CA CYS A 110 -2.13 0.83 16.67
C CYS A 110 -3.35 0.73 17.61
N LYS A 111 -4.08 1.84 17.74
CA LYS A 111 -5.44 1.80 18.27
C LYS A 111 -6.35 1.10 17.25
N SER A 112 -6.99 0.00 17.64
CA SER A 112 -7.93 -0.72 16.77
C SER A 112 -9.10 0.17 16.36
N ILE A 113 -9.46 0.11 15.07
CA ILE A 113 -10.59 0.83 14.48
C ILE A 113 -11.36 -0.10 13.54
N SER A 114 -12.64 0.21 13.31
CA SER A 114 -13.44 -0.51 12.32
C SER A 114 -13.02 -0.17 10.89
N LYS A 115 -13.24 -1.08 9.93
CA LYS A 115 -12.96 -0.85 8.51
C LYS A 115 -13.68 0.38 7.96
N GLY A 116 -14.90 0.66 8.43
CA GLY A 116 -15.69 1.82 8.01
C GLY A 116 -15.21 3.15 8.60
N ALA A 117 -14.35 3.12 9.63
CA ALA A 117 -13.78 4.31 10.26
C ALA A 117 -12.36 4.66 9.76
N LEU A 118 -11.90 4.01 8.69
CA LEU A 118 -10.58 4.27 8.10
C LEU A 118 -10.43 5.74 7.66
N MET A 119 -9.33 6.32 8.08
CA MET A 119 -8.86 7.65 7.69
C MET A 119 -7.52 7.55 6.99
N ILE A 120 -7.18 8.54 6.17
CA ILE A 120 -5.87 8.60 5.49
C ILE A 120 -4.75 8.44 6.52
N GLY A 121 -3.78 7.58 6.17
CA GLY A 121 -2.66 7.21 7.03
C GLY A 121 -2.92 6.00 7.93
N ASP A 122 -4.16 5.58 8.17
CA ASP A 122 -4.41 4.38 8.97
C ASP A 122 -3.78 3.13 8.35
N LEU A 123 -3.40 2.19 9.20
CA LEU A 123 -2.82 0.92 8.76
C LEU A 123 -3.91 -0.13 8.60
N VAL A 124 -3.83 -0.87 7.50
CA VAL A 124 -4.73 -1.98 7.17
C VAL A 124 -3.91 -3.27 7.19
N PHE A 125 -4.35 -4.23 7.98
CA PHE A 125 -3.65 -5.48 8.22
C PHE A 125 -4.37 -6.65 7.54
N PHE A 126 -3.57 -7.57 6.99
CA PHE A 126 -4.06 -8.71 6.26
C PHE A 126 -3.42 -10.01 6.76
N SER A 127 -4.17 -11.11 6.66
CA SER A 127 -3.72 -12.47 6.93
C SER A 127 -3.59 -13.21 5.59
N THR A 128 -2.42 -13.06 4.95
CA THR A 128 -2.14 -13.63 3.63
C THR A 128 -1.61 -15.07 3.70
N GLY A 129 -1.15 -15.50 4.88
CA GLY A 129 -0.67 -16.85 5.14
C GLY A 129 -1.77 -17.88 5.40
N ARG A 130 -1.37 -19.10 5.79
CA ARG A 130 -2.28 -20.20 6.14
C ARG A 130 -3.11 -19.90 7.39
N ASP A 131 -2.49 -19.30 8.40
CA ASP A 131 -3.18 -18.91 9.64
C ASP A 131 -3.92 -17.58 9.44
N LYS A 132 -5.23 -17.64 9.39
CA LYS A 132 -6.10 -16.47 9.21
C LYS A 132 -6.20 -15.57 10.44
N ASN A 133 -5.78 -16.05 11.60
CA ASN A 133 -5.73 -15.28 12.83
C ASN A 133 -4.43 -14.51 13.00
N ARG A 134 -3.47 -14.69 12.09
CA ARG A 134 -2.15 -14.07 12.17
C ARG A 134 -1.96 -13.04 11.07
N VAL A 135 -1.67 -11.79 11.47
CA VAL A 135 -1.24 -10.74 10.54
C VAL A 135 0.09 -11.09 9.93
N SER A 136 0.16 -11.01 8.60
CA SER A 136 1.35 -11.27 7.79
C SER A 136 1.63 -10.17 6.76
N HIS A 137 0.72 -9.21 6.58
CA HIS A 137 0.90 -8.12 5.63
C HIS A 137 0.23 -6.84 6.14
N VAL A 138 0.73 -5.69 5.69
CA VAL A 138 0.22 -4.36 6.05
C VAL A 138 0.29 -3.43 4.85
N GLY A 139 -0.70 -2.54 4.75
CA GLY A 139 -0.71 -1.39 3.85
C GLY A 139 -1.16 -0.13 4.58
N MET A 140 -0.85 1.03 4.05
CA MET A 140 -1.33 2.31 4.55
C MET A 140 -2.51 2.78 3.70
N TYR A 141 -3.62 3.13 4.34
CA TYR A 141 -4.80 3.67 3.68
C TYR A 141 -4.54 5.09 3.17
N VAL A 142 -4.87 5.34 1.90
CA VAL A 142 -4.60 6.61 1.23
C VAL A 142 -5.88 7.31 0.73
N GLY A 143 -7.04 6.86 1.21
CA GLY A 143 -8.35 7.39 0.78
C GLY A 143 -8.98 6.56 -0.33
N ASP A 144 -10.24 6.80 -0.62
CA ASP A 144 -11.03 6.23 -1.73
C ASP A 144 -10.96 4.69 -1.83
N GLY A 145 -10.92 4.00 -0.69
CA GLY A 145 -10.80 2.55 -0.65
C GLY A 145 -9.44 2.00 -1.10
N LYS A 146 -8.40 2.83 -1.15
CA LYS A 146 -7.06 2.46 -1.65
C LYS A 146 -6.03 2.35 -0.54
N ILE A 147 -5.06 1.47 -0.76
CA ILE A 147 -3.88 1.31 0.09
C ILE A 147 -2.60 1.41 -0.74
N VAL A 148 -1.55 1.97 -0.14
CA VAL A 148 -0.16 1.80 -0.60
C VAL A 148 0.48 0.69 0.21
N HIS A 149 1.09 -0.27 -0.46
CA HIS A 149 1.75 -1.41 0.18
C HIS A 149 2.87 -1.99 -0.69
N ALA A 150 3.80 -2.74 -0.10
CA ALA A 150 4.83 -3.47 -0.84
C ALA A 150 4.30 -4.88 -1.19
N SER A 151 3.98 -5.09 -2.48
CA SER A 151 3.59 -6.38 -3.04
C SER A 151 4.84 -7.24 -3.30
N GLY A 152 4.82 -8.52 -2.89
CA GLY A 152 5.95 -9.43 -3.10
C GLY A 152 6.36 -9.60 -4.56
N SER A 153 5.43 -9.49 -5.52
CA SER A 153 5.69 -9.67 -6.96
C SER A 153 5.79 -8.36 -7.76
N LYS A 154 5.32 -7.23 -7.23
CA LYS A 154 5.21 -5.96 -7.98
C LYS A 154 5.93 -4.78 -7.32
N GLY A 155 6.54 -5.02 -6.15
CA GLY A 155 7.11 -3.94 -5.36
C GLY A 155 6.01 -3.03 -4.78
N VAL A 156 6.35 -1.77 -4.50
CA VAL A 156 5.41 -0.82 -3.90
C VAL A 156 4.40 -0.34 -4.94
N ILE A 157 3.13 -0.59 -4.67
CA ILE A 157 1.98 -0.27 -5.54
C ILE A 157 0.82 0.31 -4.74
N ILE A 158 -0.13 0.91 -5.47
CA ILE A 158 -1.47 1.23 -4.97
C ILE A 158 -2.42 0.12 -5.37
N SER A 159 -3.26 -0.34 -4.44
CA SER A 159 -4.29 -1.35 -4.68
C SER A 159 -5.62 -0.93 -4.09
N ASN A 160 -6.72 -1.42 -4.68
CA ASN A 160 -8.06 -1.17 -4.16
C ASN A 160 -8.44 -2.25 -3.15
N MET A 161 -8.90 -1.85 -1.97
CA MET A 161 -9.35 -2.75 -0.90
C MET A 161 -10.60 -3.56 -1.26
N SER A 162 -11.30 -3.20 -2.35
CA SER A 162 -12.44 -3.95 -2.88
C SER A 162 -12.03 -5.16 -3.74
N GLU A 163 -10.75 -5.25 -4.15
CA GLU A 163 -10.26 -6.41 -4.87
C GLU A 163 -10.42 -7.68 -4.03
N ARG A 164 -10.82 -8.79 -4.68
CA ARG A 164 -11.12 -10.07 -4.01
C ARG A 164 -10.00 -10.53 -3.08
N TYR A 165 -8.76 -10.34 -3.48
CA TYR A 165 -7.60 -10.70 -2.65
C TYR A 165 -7.60 -9.96 -1.31
N TYR A 166 -7.76 -8.63 -1.31
CA TYR A 166 -7.74 -7.82 -0.09
C TYR A 166 -9.01 -7.98 0.75
N THR A 167 -10.16 -8.19 0.12
CA THR A 167 -11.39 -8.45 0.87
C THR A 167 -11.34 -9.80 1.60
N SER A 168 -10.78 -10.83 0.97
CA SER A 168 -10.70 -12.19 1.54
C SER A 168 -9.59 -12.36 2.57
N THR A 169 -8.56 -11.51 2.54
CA THR A 169 -7.42 -11.56 3.46
C THR A 169 -7.44 -10.46 4.51
N TYR A 170 -8.42 -9.55 4.47
CA TYR A 170 -8.56 -8.49 5.47
C TYR A 170 -8.64 -9.07 6.88
N HIS A 171 -7.81 -8.56 7.79
CA HIS A 171 -7.77 -8.97 9.19
C HIS A 171 -8.32 -7.88 10.11
N SER A 172 -7.72 -6.70 10.08
CA SER A 172 -8.06 -5.59 10.97
C SER A 172 -7.55 -4.25 10.43
N SER A 173 -7.92 -3.17 11.12
CA SER A 173 -7.39 -1.84 10.85
C SER A 173 -6.96 -1.17 12.16
N GLY A 174 -5.98 -0.29 12.05
CA GLY A 174 -5.44 0.40 13.21
C GLY A 174 -5.02 1.82 12.93
N HIS A 175 -5.29 2.70 13.88
CA HIS A 175 -4.93 4.10 13.85
C HIS A 175 -3.61 4.35 14.59
N VAL A 176 -2.66 4.97 13.93
CA VAL A 176 -1.42 5.45 14.54
C VAL A 176 -1.67 6.85 15.10
N GLY A 177 -1.53 7.04 16.41
CA GLY A 177 -1.77 8.34 17.05
C GLY A 177 -0.88 9.45 16.48
N ARG A 178 -1.47 10.58 16.11
CA ARG A 178 -0.82 11.74 15.51
C ARG A 178 -1.11 13.01 16.29
N SER A 179 -0.26 14.02 16.18
CA SER A 179 -0.48 15.32 16.86
C SER A 179 -1.75 16.01 16.39
N SER A 180 -2.13 15.82 15.12
CA SER A 180 -3.36 16.35 14.52
C SER A 180 -4.65 15.80 15.16
N ASP A 181 -4.62 14.63 15.80
CA ASP A 181 -5.80 14.02 16.43
C ASP A 181 -6.31 14.83 17.61
N LYS A 182 -5.42 15.53 18.32
CA LYS A 182 -5.81 16.41 19.43
C LYS A 182 -6.73 17.54 19.00
N HIS A 183 -6.53 18.09 17.80
CA HIS A 183 -7.35 19.14 17.23
C HIS A 183 -8.67 18.60 16.69
N ARG A 184 -8.66 17.42 16.08
CA ARG A 184 -9.84 16.74 15.52
C ARG A 184 -10.85 16.37 16.61
N ASN A 185 -10.36 15.89 17.77
CA ASN A 185 -11.23 15.56 18.90
C ASN A 185 -11.86 16.80 19.58
N LYS A 186 -11.19 17.95 19.58
CA LYS A 186 -11.78 19.21 20.11
C LYS A 186 -12.96 19.66 19.26
N ASN A 187 -12.86 19.61 17.94
CA ASN A 187 -13.93 20.02 17.03
C ASN A 187 -15.15 19.09 17.11
N LYS A 188 -14.93 17.77 17.24
CA LYS A 188 -16.02 16.79 17.36
C LYS A 188 -16.78 16.90 18.69
N LYS A 189 -16.15 17.38 19.76
CA LYS A 189 -16.79 17.59 21.07
C LYS A 189 -17.72 18.79 21.06
N ASN A 190 -17.52 19.75 20.14
CA ASN A 190 -18.34 20.96 20.02
C ASN A 190 -19.57 20.76 19.11
N GLU A 191 -19.66 19.61 18.41
CA GLU A 191 -20.76 19.34 17.46
C GLU A 191 -21.79 18.31 17.95
N ILE A 192 -21.68 17.82 19.21
CA ILE A 192 -22.68 16.88 19.75
C ILE A 192 -23.74 17.68 20.51
N PRO A 193 -25.00 17.75 20.03
CA PRO A 193 -26.10 18.22 20.84
C PRO A 193 -26.31 17.29 22.04
N GLN A 194 -26.36 17.87 23.24
CA GLN A 194 -26.68 17.11 24.44
C GLN A 194 -28.10 16.54 24.33
N GLN A 195 -28.22 15.27 23.96
CA GLN A 195 -29.45 14.54 24.28
C GLN A 195 -29.30 13.93 25.66
N GLN A 196 -30.15 14.43 26.55
CA GLN A 196 -30.38 13.93 27.88
C GLN A 196 -30.71 12.44 27.85
N VAL A 197 -29.94 11.63 28.55
CA VAL A 197 -30.32 10.27 28.90
C VAL A 197 -30.46 10.23 30.41
N SER A 198 -31.70 10.05 30.87
CA SER A 198 -32.08 9.83 32.26
C SER A 198 -31.45 8.56 32.82
N PRO A 199 -31.15 8.52 34.13
CA PRO A 199 -30.52 7.36 34.75
C PRO A 199 -31.57 6.34 35.18
N SER A 200 -31.35 5.09 34.86
CA SER A 200 -31.99 4.01 35.61
C SER A 200 -31.18 2.72 35.53
N VAL A 201 -30.92 2.23 36.74
CA VAL A 201 -30.70 0.85 37.19
C VAL A 201 -29.25 0.34 37.17
N GLU A 202 -28.67 0.37 38.38
CA GLU A 202 -27.72 -0.65 38.81
C GLU A 202 -28.39 -2.02 38.89
N PRO A 203 -27.64 -3.11 38.69
CA PRO A 203 -27.44 -4.05 39.78
C PRO A 203 -26.00 -4.61 39.87
N ASP A 204 -25.49 -4.54 41.00
CA ASP A 204 -24.92 -5.54 41.94
C ASP A 204 -24.11 -6.73 41.37
N ASN A 205 -22.93 -6.80 41.92
CA ASN A 205 -22.24 -7.91 42.59
C ASN A 205 -21.31 -8.85 41.80
N ASN A 206 -20.04 -8.63 42.01
CA ASN A 206 -19.05 -9.59 42.57
C ASN A 206 -18.89 -10.96 41.90
N GLN A 207 -17.88 -11.07 41.03
CA GLN A 207 -17.07 -12.30 41.00
C GLN A 207 -15.66 -12.02 40.43
N SER A 208 -14.69 -12.25 41.30
CA SER A 208 -13.25 -12.25 41.08
C SER A 208 -12.85 -13.33 40.06
N ALA A 209 -12.26 -12.93 38.89
CA ALA A 209 -11.56 -13.82 37.99
C ALA A 209 -10.05 -13.72 38.16
N PRO A 210 -9.30 -14.83 38.15
CA PRO A 210 -7.88 -14.85 38.38
C PRO A 210 -7.08 -14.23 37.23
N ALA A 211 -5.95 -13.61 37.53
CA ALA A 211 -5.02 -12.97 36.63
C ALA A 211 -4.49 -13.94 35.55
N PRO A 212 -4.29 -13.47 34.29
CA PRO A 212 -3.70 -14.30 33.25
C PRO A 212 -2.21 -14.50 33.50
N GLN A 213 -1.80 -15.76 33.57
CA GLN A 213 -0.40 -16.19 33.66
C GLN A 213 0.34 -15.81 32.37
N ARG A 214 1.51 -15.22 32.54
CA ARG A 214 2.48 -14.87 31.49
C ARG A 214 3.00 -16.15 30.82
N LEU A 215 2.57 -16.42 29.58
CA LEU A 215 3.13 -17.50 28.77
C LEU A 215 4.53 -17.09 28.29
N GLU A 216 5.53 -17.79 28.75
CA GLU A 216 6.91 -17.71 28.29
C GLU A 216 6.98 -17.98 26.77
N THR A 217 7.69 -17.12 26.06
CA THR A 217 7.93 -17.24 24.62
C THR A 217 8.95 -18.34 24.36
N ASP A 218 8.51 -19.45 23.79
CA ASP A 218 9.34 -20.58 23.36
C ASP A 218 10.24 -20.16 22.18
N PRO A 219 11.59 -20.12 22.34
CA PRO A 219 12.53 -19.71 21.30
C PRO A 219 12.57 -20.67 20.10
N LEU A 220 12.12 -21.93 20.27
CA LEU A 220 12.07 -22.90 19.17
C LEU A 220 10.97 -22.61 18.12
N ARG A 221 9.90 -21.95 18.51
CA ARG A 221 8.86 -21.51 17.55
C ARG A 221 9.28 -20.34 16.67
N PHE A 222 10.20 -19.51 17.14
CA PHE A 222 10.69 -18.37 16.38
C PHE A 222 11.55 -18.83 15.18
N ASN A 223 12.39 -19.85 15.38
CA ASN A 223 13.29 -20.36 14.34
C ASN A 223 12.56 -21.12 13.23
N LEU A 224 11.52 -21.89 13.57
CA LEU A 224 10.74 -22.66 12.58
C LEU A 224 9.98 -21.76 11.58
N ASN A 225 9.55 -20.58 12.02
CA ASN A 225 8.85 -19.64 11.16
C ASN A 225 9.75 -18.92 10.15
N GLN A 226 11.01 -18.64 10.52
CA GLN A 226 11.99 -18.07 9.58
C GLN A 226 12.36 -19.06 8.47
N GLU A 227 12.48 -20.32 8.81
CA GLU A 227 12.85 -21.37 7.84
C GLU A 227 11.71 -21.66 6.84
N VAL A 228 10.46 -21.58 7.28
CA VAL A 228 9.28 -21.73 6.42
C VAL A 228 9.10 -20.53 5.48
N GLU A 229 9.34 -19.31 5.92
CA GLU A 229 9.27 -18.13 5.07
C GLU A 229 10.39 -18.11 4.02
N ALA A 230 11.61 -18.48 4.40
CA ALA A 230 12.73 -18.61 3.46
C ALA A 230 12.49 -19.71 2.38
N ARG A 231 11.80 -20.80 2.72
CA ARG A 231 11.41 -21.85 1.75
C ARG A 231 10.30 -21.38 0.80
N ILE A 232 9.38 -20.55 1.26
CA ILE A 232 8.34 -20.00 0.41
C ILE A 232 8.94 -19.06 -0.65
N ASP A 233 9.90 -18.21 -0.27
CA ASP A 233 10.60 -17.32 -1.20
C ASP A 233 11.46 -18.09 -2.21
N SER A 234 12.08 -19.21 -1.80
CA SER A 234 12.83 -20.09 -2.70
C SER A 234 11.92 -20.77 -3.74
N ILE A 235 10.69 -21.15 -3.35
CA ILE A 235 9.72 -21.74 -4.28
C ILE A 235 9.21 -20.70 -5.28
N TYR A 236 8.99 -19.46 -4.84
CA TYR A 236 8.54 -18.39 -5.74
C TYR A 236 9.63 -17.94 -6.72
N SER A 237 10.91 -17.93 -6.33
CA SER A 237 11.98 -17.61 -7.29
C SER A 237 12.21 -18.70 -8.32
N SER A 238 11.92 -19.98 -8.03
CA SER A 238 12.04 -21.07 -9.00
C SER A 238 10.90 -21.14 -10.04
N PHE A 239 9.84 -20.34 -9.90
CA PHE A 239 8.77 -20.22 -10.90
C PHE A 239 8.95 -19.02 -11.84
N LEU A 240 10.03 -18.24 -11.69
CA LEU A 240 10.30 -17.03 -12.48
C LEU A 240 11.47 -17.18 -13.46
N ASP A 241 12.14 -18.34 -13.48
CA ASP A 241 13.11 -18.81 -14.48
C ASP A 241 12.41 -19.76 -15.47
#